data_cd1b90b08c0d7ddf6ed4d6dcb5d04336
#
_entry.id   cd1b90b08c0d7ddf6ed4d6dcb5d04336
#
_cell.length_a   1.000
_cell.length_b   1.000
_cell.length_c   1.000
_cell.angle_alpha   90.00
_cell.angle_beta   90.00
_cell.angle_gamma   90.00
#
_symmetry.space_group_name_H-M   'P 1'
#
loop_
_entity.id
_entity.type
_entity.pdbx_description
1 polymer ?
#
loop_
_entity_poly.entity_id
_entity_poly.type
_entity_poly.pdbx_seq_one_letter_code
_entity_poly.pdbx_strand_id
1 'polypeptide(L)'
;MTNPQATPPVAEGQVHAPLNKDRTPPYLIVGVIFAVISALVLVMVWFQFRGYFDTKAKLYVVSPRSGLSMDPGSKVTYNGVPIGRVKVIDVVGKEGDTKARLQLDVDPKYLPLLPKNVNTKLLATTVFGSKYVSFTSPSDPESARIKNGDTIDVVIDG
;
A
#
# COMPACT_ATOMS: atom_id res chain seq x y z
N MET A 1 72.02 -76.17 27.55
CA MET A 1 72.65 -75.61 26.33
C MET A 1 71.59 -75.29 25.37
N THR A 2 71.61 -74.04 24.93
CA THR A 2 71.06 -73.50 23.70
C THR A 2 69.53 -73.37 23.60
N ASN A 3 69.13 -72.20 23.85
CA ASN A 3 67.84 -71.58 23.48
C ASN A 3 67.73 -71.41 21.96
N PRO A 4 66.60 -71.53 21.38
CA PRO A 4 66.25 -70.69 20.25
C PRO A 4 64.96 -69.86 20.52
N GLN A 5 65.11 -68.66 20.29
CA GLN A 5 64.09 -67.64 20.32
C GLN A 5 62.91 -67.94 19.40
N ALA A 6 61.74 -67.95 19.94
CA ALA A 6 60.50 -67.90 19.17
C ALA A 6 60.11 -66.41 18.99
N THR A 7 60.18 -65.97 17.76
CA THR A 7 59.71 -64.69 17.31
C THR A 7 58.17 -64.64 17.36
N PRO A 8 57.57 -63.70 17.96
CA PRO A 8 56.10 -63.60 17.90
C PRO A 8 55.66 -63.13 16.50
N PRO A 9 54.53 -63.63 15.98
CA PRO A 9 54.02 -63.23 14.71
C PRO A 9 53.44 -61.79 14.81
N VAL A 10 53.88 -61.00 13.87
CA VAL A 10 53.36 -59.68 13.63
C VAL A 10 51.90 -59.80 13.16
N ALA A 11 50.98 -59.39 13.98
CA ALA A 11 49.57 -59.25 13.59
C ALA A 11 49.43 -57.96 12.80
N GLU A 12 49.59 -57.98 11.50
CA GLU A 12 49.14 -56.99 10.58
C GLU A 12 47.69 -57.27 10.27
N GLY A 13 46.86 -56.57 10.98
CA GLY A 13 45.44 -56.43 10.70
C GLY A 13 45.04 -55.02 10.94
N GLN A 14 45.63 -54.05 10.22
CA GLN A 14 45.10 -52.74 10.13
C GLN A 14 43.86 -52.78 9.21
N VAL A 15 42.71 -53.00 9.83
CA VAL A 15 41.42 -52.76 9.20
C VAL A 15 41.36 -51.27 9.00
N HIS A 16 41.69 -50.86 7.79
CA HIS A 16 41.28 -49.54 7.35
C HIS A 16 39.76 -49.48 7.39
N ALA A 17 39.23 -48.91 8.46
CA ALA A 17 37.84 -48.45 8.49
C ALA A 17 37.63 -47.55 7.27
N PRO A 18 36.60 -47.78 6.45
CA PRO A 18 36.32 -46.90 5.34
C PRO A 18 36.10 -45.52 5.91
N LEU A 19 36.93 -44.57 5.46
CA LEU A 19 36.75 -43.15 5.71
C LEU A 19 35.28 -42.83 5.38
N ASN A 20 34.55 -42.52 6.43
CA ASN A 20 33.19 -41.99 6.31
C ASN A 20 33.28 -40.84 5.34
N LYS A 21 32.77 -41.04 4.13
CA LYS A 21 32.72 -40.03 3.08
C LYS A 21 31.97 -38.89 3.69
N ASP A 22 32.70 -37.85 4.08
CA ASP A 22 32.16 -36.64 4.67
C ASP A 22 30.98 -36.20 3.82
N ARG A 23 29.77 -36.42 4.34
CA ARG A 23 28.59 -35.82 3.82
C ARG A 23 28.77 -34.33 4.15
N THR A 24 29.39 -33.60 3.22
CA THR A 24 29.37 -32.15 3.27
C THR A 24 27.93 -31.77 3.40
N PRO A 25 27.51 -31.23 4.56
CA PRO A 25 26.14 -30.81 4.69
C PRO A 25 25.85 -29.84 3.54
N PRO A 26 24.67 -29.88 2.94
CA PRO A 26 24.37 -29.12 1.73
C PRO A 26 24.20 -27.63 2.07
N TYR A 27 25.27 -27.01 2.57
CA TYR A 27 25.26 -25.60 2.95
C TYR A 27 24.85 -24.69 1.78
N LEU A 28 25.19 -25.08 0.56
CA LEU A 28 24.76 -24.38 -0.64
C LEU A 28 23.25 -24.43 -0.82
N ILE A 29 22.62 -25.59 -0.62
CA ILE A 29 21.18 -25.74 -0.73
C ILE A 29 20.49 -24.95 0.37
N VAL A 30 20.96 -25.04 1.62
CA VAL A 30 20.42 -24.27 2.75
C VAL A 30 20.60 -22.77 2.52
N GLY A 31 21.75 -22.34 2.02
CA GLY A 31 22.02 -20.95 1.67
C GLY A 31 21.09 -20.41 0.58
N VAL A 32 20.85 -21.22 -0.46
CA VAL A 32 19.93 -20.85 -1.55
C VAL A 32 18.49 -20.73 -1.03
N ILE A 33 18.03 -21.68 -0.22
CA ILE A 33 16.69 -21.63 0.38
C ILE A 33 16.55 -20.40 1.24
N PHE A 34 17.53 -20.09 2.08
CA PHE A 34 17.51 -18.90 2.93
C PHE A 34 17.49 -17.61 2.09
N ALA A 35 18.28 -17.54 1.02
CA ALA A 35 18.30 -16.39 0.11
C ALA A 35 16.94 -16.19 -0.58
N VAL A 36 16.30 -17.27 -1.04
CA VAL A 36 14.98 -17.22 -1.67
C VAL A 36 13.92 -16.73 -0.68
N ILE A 37 13.90 -17.27 0.54
CA ILE A 37 12.96 -16.84 1.58
C ILE A 37 13.18 -15.35 1.92
N SER A 38 14.42 -14.93 2.08
CA SER A 38 14.77 -13.54 2.37
C SER A 38 14.33 -12.61 1.25
N ALA A 39 14.55 -12.97 -0.01
CA ALA A 39 14.10 -12.21 -1.17
C ALA A 39 12.56 -12.12 -1.21
N LEU A 40 11.86 -13.19 -0.90
CA LEU A 40 10.40 -13.23 -0.87
C LEU A 40 9.83 -12.32 0.22
N VAL A 41 10.44 -12.32 1.41
CA VAL A 41 10.08 -11.40 2.50
C VAL A 41 10.32 -9.94 2.09
N LEU A 42 11.46 -9.63 1.46
CA LEU A 42 11.75 -8.27 0.99
C LEU A 42 10.75 -7.82 -0.08
N VAL A 43 10.38 -8.69 -1.01
CA VAL A 43 9.36 -8.41 -2.02
C VAL A 43 8.00 -8.17 -1.36
N MET A 44 7.60 -8.99 -0.39
CA MET A 44 6.36 -8.84 0.34
C MET A 44 6.31 -7.49 1.09
N VAL A 45 7.37 -7.14 1.79
CA VAL A 45 7.52 -5.85 2.47
C VAL A 45 7.44 -4.70 1.48
N TRP A 46 8.11 -4.82 0.33
CA TRP A 46 8.07 -3.81 -0.72
C TRP A 46 6.66 -3.60 -1.29
N PHE A 47 5.90 -4.69 -1.52
CA PHE A 47 4.49 -4.60 -1.93
C PHE A 47 3.62 -3.92 -0.86
N GLN A 48 3.89 -4.19 0.42
CA GLN A 48 3.16 -3.57 1.53
C GLN A 48 3.43 -2.07 1.61
N PHE A 49 4.68 -1.63 1.43
CA PHE A 49 5.02 -0.21 1.39
C PHE A 49 4.46 0.53 0.17
N ARG A 50 4.25 -0.16 -0.94
CA ARG A 50 3.59 0.44 -2.11
C ARG A 50 2.09 0.67 -1.94
N GLY A 51 1.49 0.29 -0.82
CA GLY A 51 0.07 0.48 -0.58
C GLY A 51 -0.82 -0.33 -1.53
N TYR A 52 -0.31 -1.43 -2.07
CA TYR A 52 -1.06 -2.27 -3.02
C TYR A 52 -2.30 -2.92 -2.38
N PHE A 53 -2.28 -3.03 -1.05
CA PHE A 53 -3.40 -3.57 -0.26
C PHE A 53 -4.36 -2.48 0.25
N ASP A 54 -4.02 -1.20 0.09
CA ASP A 54 -4.91 -0.09 0.41
C ASP A 54 -5.97 0.03 -0.70
N THR A 55 -7.05 -0.70 -0.56
CA THR A 55 -8.23 -0.57 -1.40
C THR A 55 -8.90 0.77 -1.11
N LYS A 56 -8.42 1.84 -1.73
CA LYS A 56 -9.03 3.16 -1.59
C LYS A 56 -10.22 3.27 -2.53
N ALA A 57 -11.30 3.81 -2.02
CA ALA A 57 -12.44 4.12 -2.84
C ALA A 57 -12.19 5.42 -3.61
N LYS A 58 -12.48 5.38 -4.89
CA LYS A 58 -12.37 6.56 -5.76
C LYS A 58 -13.69 7.29 -5.76
N LEU A 59 -13.66 8.57 -5.48
CA LEU A 59 -14.79 9.47 -5.66
C LEU A 59 -14.39 10.58 -6.62
N TYR A 60 -15.35 11.05 -7.38
CA TYR A 60 -15.13 12.14 -8.30
C TYR A 60 -15.94 13.36 -7.83
N VAL A 61 -15.28 14.49 -7.80
CA VAL A 61 -15.92 15.77 -7.47
C VAL A 61 -15.75 16.69 -8.66
N VAL A 62 -16.85 17.24 -9.16
CA VAL A 62 -16.85 18.17 -10.28
C VAL A 62 -17.13 19.57 -9.77
N SER A 63 -16.23 20.50 -10.06
CA SER A 63 -16.35 21.90 -9.73
C SER A 63 -16.58 22.73 -11.00
N PRO A 64 -17.56 23.63 -11.01
CA PRO A 64 -17.86 24.46 -12.18
C PRO A 64 -16.82 25.57 -12.43
N ARG A 65 -15.84 25.75 -11.55
CA ARG A 65 -14.78 26.76 -11.73
C ARG A 65 -13.45 26.14 -12.08
N SER A 66 -12.91 26.50 -13.23
CA SER A 66 -11.57 26.12 -13.71
C SER A 66 -10.39 26.79 -12.98
N GLY A 67 -10.67 27.68 -12.03
CA GLY A 67 -9.66 28.48 -11.31
C GLY A 67 -9.30 27.96 -9.92
N LEU A 68 -9.57 26.70 -9.61
CA LEU A 68 -9.25 26.13 -8.31
C LEU A 68 -7.76 25.78 -8.22
N SER A 69 -7.00 26.66 -7.60
CA SER A 69 -5.65 26.40 -7.15
C SER A 69 -5.69 25.37 -6.01
N MET A 70 -5.75 24.09 -6.36
CA MET A 70 -5.73 22.98 -5.42
C MET A 70 -4.57 22.05 -5.80
N ASP A 71 -3.84 21.61 -4.80
CA ASP A 71 -2.69 20.74 -5.02
C ASP A 71 -3.08 19.26 -4.86
N PRO A 72 -2.51 18.35 -5.68
CA PRO A 72 -2.57 16.93 -5.41
C PRO A 72 -2.03 16.64 -4.00
N GLY A 73 -2.71 15.76 -3.26
CA GLY A 73 -2.40 15.48 -1.86
C GLY A 73 -3.19 16.31 -0.85
N SER A 74 -3.98 17.29 -1.30
CA SER A 74 -4.89 18.06 -0.45
C SER A 74 -5.81 17.16 0.36
N LYS A 75 -6.09 17.52 1.61
CA LYS A 75 -6.92 16.71 2.52
C LYS A 75 -8.37 16.69 2.07
N VAL A 76 -9.03 15.56 2.30
CA VAL A 76 -10.49 15.43 2.20
C VAL A 76 -11.02 15.13 3.60
N THR A 77 -11.95 15.93 4.06
CA THR A 77 -12.54 15.80 5.40
C THR A 77 -14.05 15.57 5.32
N TYR A 78 -14.60 14.88 6.31
CA TYR A 78 -16.04 14.76 6.54
C TYR A 78 -16.35 15.21 7.96
N ASN A 79 -17.16 16.24 8.12
CA ASN A 79 -17.44 16.91 9.41
C ASN A 79 -16.15 17.19 10.21
N GLY A 80 -15.08 17.63 9.53
CA GLY A 80 -13.79 17.93 10.14
C GLY A 80 -12.84 16.76 10.31
N VAL A 81 -13.31 15.51 10.15
CA VAL A 81 -12.46 14.31 10.25
C VAL A 81 -11.81 14.02 8.91
N PRO A 82 -10.48 13.83 8.83
CA PRO A 82 -9.82 13.47 7.59
C PRO A 82 -10.19 12.04 7.17
N ILE A 83 -10.76 11.91 5.97
CA ILE A 83 -11.23 10.64 5.40
C ILE A 83 -10.46 10.20 4.16
N GLY A 84 -9.66 11.10 3.57
CA GLY A 84 -8.94 10.80 2.34
C GLY A 84 -8.07 11.96 1.87
N ARG A 85 -7.66 11.86 0.60
CA ARG A 85 -6.84 12.88 -0.08
C ARG A 85 -7.23 13.03 -1.54
N VAL A 86 -6.99 14.21 -2.10
CA VAL A 86 -7.09 14.46 -3.55
C VAL A 86 -5.91 13.78 -4.24
N LYS A 87 -6.17 12.92 -5.22
CA LYS A 87 -5.14 12.20 -5.94
C LYS A 87 -4.76 12.85 -7.25
N VAL A 88 -5.78 13.17 -8.05
CA VAL A 88 -5.61 13.75 -9.39
C VAL A 88 -6.61 14.88 -9.57
N ILE A 89 -6.18 15.89 -10.30
CA ILE A 89 -7.01 17.03 -10.70
C ILE A 89 -6.95 17.09 -12.22
N ASP A 90 -8.07 16.78 -12.84
CA ASP A 90 -8.24 16.83 -14.30
C ASP A 90 -9.12 18.01 -14.69
N VAL A 91 -8.82 18.58 -15.83
CA VAL A 91 -9.68 19.61 -16.42
C VAL A 91 -10.55 18.94 -17.47
N VAL A 92 -11.86 18.98 -17.28
CA VAL A 92 -12.86 18.42 -18.20
C VAL A 92 -13.79 19.51 -18.70
N GLY A 93 -14.07 19.49 -19.99
CA GLY A 93 -14.98 20.45 -20.62
C GLY A 93 -14.53 20.82 -22.01
N LYS A 94 -15.40 21.54 -22.73
CA LYS A 94 -15.11 22.15 -24.02
C LYS A 94 -14.71 23.60 -23.83
N GLU A 95 -14.11 24.17 -24.85
CA GLU A 95 -13.71 25.59 -24.87
C GLU A 95 -14.90 26.47 -24.51
N GLY A 96 -14.82 27.15 -23.34
CA GLY A 96 -15.88 27.99 -22.78
C GLY A 96 -16.64 27.43 -21.55
N ASP A 97 -16.66 26.10 -21.33
CA ASP A 97 -17.26 25.48 -20.14
C ASP A 97 -16.26 24.49 -19.49
N THR A 98 -15.19 25.04 -18.99
CA THR A 98 -14.11 24.25 -18.37
C THR A 98 -14.44 23.96 -16.92
N LYS A 99 -14.57 22.67 -16.58
CA LYS A 99 -14.83 22.18 -15.22
C LYS A 99 -13.61 21.45 -14.69
N ALA A 100 -13.35 21.59 -13.40
CA ALA A 100 -12.33 20.79 -12.73
C ALA A 100 -12.95 19.51 -12.18
N ARG A 101 -12.40 18.36 -12.55
CA ARG A 101 -12.71 17.06 -11.97
C ARG A 101 -11.61 16.67 -11.00
N LEU A 102 -11.98 16.49 -9.76
CA LEU A 102 -11.08 16.05 -8.71
C LEU A 102 -11.31 14.55 -8.47
N GLN A 103 -10.28 13.75 -8.58
CA GLN A 103 -10.31 12.36 -8.13
C GLN A 103 -9.85 12.31 -6.68
N LEU A 104 -10.73 11.85 -5.81
CA LEU A 104 -10.47 11.69 -4.38
C LEU A 104 -10.23 10.22 -4.07
N ASP A 105 -9.17 9.93 -3.33
CA ASP A 105 -8.94 8.64 -2.73
C ASP A 105 -9.42 8.69 -1.28
N VAL A 106 -10.53 8.01 -1.00
CA VAL A 106 -11.19 7.97 0.31
C VAL A 106 -11.07 6.57 0.90
N ASP A 107 -10.89 6.49 2.21
CA ASP A 107 -10.87 5.21 2.93
C ASP A 107 -12.27 4.58 2.88
N PRO A 108 -12.42 3.34 2.39
CA PRO A 108 -13.70 2.67 2.20
C PRO A 108 -14.58 2.59 3.44
N LYS A 109 -13.97 2.57 4.62
CA LYS A 109 -14.69 2.52 5.90
C LYS A 109 -15.60 3.72 6.14
N TYR A 110 -15.31 4.87 5.50
CA TYR A 110 -16.11 6.09 5.63
C TYR A 110 -17.23 6.20 4.59
N LEU A 111 -17.19 5.42 3.49
CA LEU A 111 -18.22 5.48 2.45
C LEU A 111 -19.66 5.27 2.98
N PRO A 112 -19.90 4.30 3.89
CA PRO A 112 -21.23 4.09 4.44
C PRO A 112 -21.74 5.26 5.28
N LEU A 113 -20.86 6.14 5.71
CA LEU A 113 -21.21 7.31 6.51
C LEU A 113 -21.58 8.53 5.65
N LEU A 114 -21.19 8.55 4.35
CA LEU A 114 -21.43 9.65 3.45
C LEU A 114 -22.79 9.49 2.74
N PRO A 115 -23.76 10.36 3.00
CA PRO A 115 -25.02 10.39 2.24
C PRO A 115 -24.75 10.88 0.81
N LYS A 116 -25.61 10.50 -0.15
CA LYS A 116 -25.45 10.94 -1.55
C LYS A 116 -25.59 12.44 -1.72
N ASN A 117 -26.41 13.07 -0.91
CA ASN A 117 -26.64 14.53 -0.91
C ASN A 117 -25.68 15.28 0.00
N VAL A 118 -24.46 14.76 0.22
CA VAL A 118 -23.44 15.43 1.04
C VAL A 118 -23.10 16.80 0.48
N ASN A 119 -23.06 17.81 1.35
CA ASN A 119 -22.61 19.14 0.98
C ASN A 119 -21.09 19.16 0.82
N THR A 120 -20.63 19.57 -0.35
CA THR A 120 -19.20 19.64 -0.67
C THR A 120 -18.78 21.11 -0.74
N LYS A 121 -17.83 21.49 0.11
CA LYS A 121 -17.24 22.83 0.13
C LYS A 121 -15.72 22.74 -0.07
N LEU A 122 -15.18 23.71 -0.77
CA LEU A 122 -13.74 23.88 -0.95
C LEU A 122 -13.29 25.02 -0.03
N LEU A 123 -12.55 24.65 1.01
CA LEU A 123 -12.11 25.58 2.04
C LEU A 123 -10.61 25.80 1.95
N ALA A 124 -10.18 27.04 2.25
CA ALA A 124 -8.76 27.35 2.39
C ALA A 124 -8.28 27.04 3.82
N THR A 125 -7.18 26.32 3.95
CA THR A 125 -6.58 26.02 5.26
C THR A 125 -5.81 27.22 5.81
N THR A 126 -5.26 28.05 4.92
CA THR A 126 -4.43 29.20 5.27
C THR A 126 -4.68 30.36 4.33
N VAL A 127 -4.32 31.57 4.78
CA VAL A 127 -4.30 32.78 3.96
C VAL A 127 -3.39 32.68 2.72
N PHE A 128 -2.48 31.70 2.69
CA PHE A 128 -1.53 31.47 1.59
C PHE A 128 -2.02 30.46 0.55
N GLY A 129 -3.22 29.93 0.65
CA GLY A 129 -3.90 29.32 -0.48
C GLY A 129 -3.98 27.79 -0.56
N SER A 130 -3.46 27.04 0.40
CA SER A 130 -3.71 25.58 0.42
C SER A 130 -5.18 25.29 0.67
N LYS A 131 -5.86 24.73 -0.32
CA LYS A 131 -7.28 24.39 -0.24
C LYS A 131 -7.47 22.92 0.08
N TYR A 132 -8.59 22.58 0.70
CA TYR A 132 -8.99 21.22 0.98
C TYR A 132 -10.48 21.00 0.71
N VAL A 133 -10.86 19.74 0.49
CA VAL A 133 -12.25 19.36 0.27
C VAL A 133 -12.89 19.06 1.61
N SER A 134 -13.98 19.75 1.92
CA SER A 134 -14.77 19.49 3.12
C SER A 134 -16.15 19.00 2.75
N PHE A 135 -16.45 17.78 3.16
CA PHE A 135 -17.80 17.23 3.14
C PHE A 135 -18.49 17.53 4.46
N THR A 136 -19.72 17.96 4.39
CA THR A 136 -20.55 18.22 5.57
C THR A 136 -21.89 17.50 5.40
N SER A 137 -22.38 16.89 6.47
CA SER A 137 -23.69 16.28 6.47
C SER A 137 -24.76 17.34 6.21
N PRO A 138 -25.70 17.11 5.27
CA PRO A 138 -26.82 18.00 5.07
C PRO A 138 -27.78 17.93 6.27
N SER A 139 -28.70 18.91 6.37
CA SER A 139 -29.74 18.96 7.43
C SER A 139 -30.69 17.76 7.32
N ASP A 140 -30.91 17.27 6.10
CA ASP A 140 -31.73 16.09 5.80
C ASP A 140 -30.88 15.07 4.99
N PRO A 141 -30.16 14.17 5.67
CA PRO A 141 -29.30 13.22 4.98
C PRO A 141 -30.12 12.13 4.31
N GLU A 142 -29.89 11.93 3.01
CA GLU A 142 -30.50 10.81 2.28
C GLU A 142 -30.11 9.47 2.86
N SER A 143 -31.03 8.49 2.78
CA SER A 143 -30.74 7.10 3.13
C SER A 143 -29.74 6.44 2.18
N ALA A 144 -29.66 6.91 0.93
CA ALA A 144 -28.72 6.45 -0.07
C ALA A 144 -27.30 6.90 0.29
N ARG A 145 -26.35 5.95 0.22
CA ARG A 145 -24.94 6.19 0.53
C ARG A 145 -24.11 6.26 -0.73
N ILE A 146 -23.02 7.02 -0.65
CA ILE A 146 -22.03 7.14 -1.73
C ILE A 146 -21.35 5.78 -1.95
N LYS A 147 -21.17 5.42 -3.22
CA LYS A 147 -20.46 4.22 -3.64
C LYS A 147 -19.13 4.57 -4.30
N ASN A 148 -18.27 3.57 -4.39
CA ASN A 148 -17.01 3.71 -5.11
C ASN A 148 -17.29 4.04 -6.58
N GLY A 149 -16.67 5.13 -7.07
CA GLY A 149 -16.85 5.62 -8.43
C GLY A 149 -17.95 6.67 -8.61
N ASP A 150 -18.69 7.01 -7.56
CA ASP A 150 -19.72 8.04 -7.65
C ASP A 150 -19.12 9.42 -7.91
N THR A 151 -19.88 10.25 -8.63
CA THR A 151 -19.55 11.65 -8.89
C THR A 151 -20.43 12.55 -8.04
N ILE A 152 -19.83 13.52 -7.38
CA ILE A 152 -20.48 14.48 -6.51
C ILE A 152 -20.27 15.88 -7.10
N ASP A 153 -21.32 16.65 -7.23
CA ASP A 153 -21.21 18.04 -7.65
C ASP A 153 -20.88 18.94 -6.45
N VAL A 154 -19.98 19.89 -6.66
CA VAL A 154 -19.66 20.90 -5.64
C VAL A 154 -20.72 21.96 -5.65
N VAL A 155 -21.38 22.15 -4.53
CA VAL A 155 -22.17 23.36 -4.28
C VAL A 155 -21.20 24.43 -3.79
N ILE A 156 -20.86 25.34 -4.69
CA ILE A 156 -20.06 26.53 -4.31
C ILE A 156 -21.04 27.56 -3.72
N ASP A 157 -21.12 27.60 -2.40
CA ASP A 157 -21.63 28.77 -1.72
C ASP A 157 -20.64 29.92 -1.94
N GLY A 158 -21.10 30.94 -2.66
CA GLY A 158 -20.36 32.17 -2.98
C GLY A 158 -20.08 33.02 -1.76
#